data_90297bc587a865ac907a7084f795ab26
#
_entry.id   90297bc587a865ac907a7084f795ab26
#
_cell.length_a   1.000
_cell.length_b   1.000
_cell.length_c   1.000
_cell.angle_alpha   90.00
_cell.angle_beta   90.00
_cell.angle_gamma   90.00
#
_symmetry.space_group_name_H-M   'P 1'
#
loop_
_entity.id
_entity.type
_entity.pdbx_description
1 polymer ?
#
loop_
_entity_poly.entity_id
_entity_poly.type
_entity_poly.pdbx_seq_one_letter_code
_entity_poly.pdbx_strand_id
1 'polypeptide(L)'
;MTDPFLPDTPTNAVPDKGSGLRILVVDDDRTLREGCVSVLQMDGHNVTSTGRGEEALEFVRRRRFDLVLVDLYMPTISGMEVLKAAVEAHKDVIVVVMTGNPTVQSSIEALRAGAWDYLPKPFSASHLQVLVGRAAHAAAATRESAPVIKPSALFTQSGSGEKMELLGVSPAFRKAVELAQKVAATDASVMISGESGTGKEMIAQFIHKHSRRAQRKLVPVNCAALPDNLLESEMFGYRKGAFTGADRDKAGLLEVANNGTLFLDELTEMTMPLQAKLLRVLQDGVVRRLGSETQDAVVDVRFVSATNRDPQEAVQQGILREDLFYRLRVVPIKLPPLRKRLEDIPLLAEFFLKRSWERHRASGAPAPQFEPETIAFLQSRPWRGNVRELQNVIEHVAVIADAGRSITPDDIPVYDDIPNGAGSDSETSLPANIMNEAFHIAKDNLIAHFEKEYLSRLTTRAGGNMSKAARLAGIDRTTLYRLMEKHGFKRDVLSGAAD
;
A
#
# COMPACT_ATOMS: atom_id res chain seq x y z
N MET A 1 -8.35 43.42 57.24
CA MET A 1 -8.86 42.10 57.43
C MET A 1 -9.49 41.72 56.11
N THR A 2 -8.73 41.12 55.24
CA THR A 2 -9.07 40.73 53.89
C THR A 2 -8.85 39.22 53.79
N ASP A 3 -9.90 38.55 53.45
CA ASP A 3 -9.96 37.09 53.28
C ASP A 3 -9.41 36.70 51.90
N PRO A 4 -8.46 35.79 51.75
CA PRO A 4 -7.97 35.32 50.47
C PRO A 4 -8.35 33.86 50.22
N PHE A 5 -9.49 33.57 49.65
CA PHE A 5 -9.76 32.26 49.02
C PHE A 5 -10.88 32.39 47.96
N LEU A 6 -10.44 32.62 46.75
CA LEU A 6 -11.24 32.27 45.55
C LEU A 6 -10.55 31.15 44.81
N PRO A 7 -11.24 30.07 44.45
CA PRO A 7 -10.65 28.97 43.69
C PRO A 7 -10.51 29.31 42.21
N ASP A 8 -9.35 29.00 41.69
CA ASP A 8 -9.03 29.10 40.26
C ASP A 8 -10.03 28.35 39.41
N THR A 9 -10.73 29.06 38.56
CA THR A 9 -11.53 28.51 37.47
C THR A 9 -10.59 27.86 36.45
N PRO A 10 -10.88 26.63 35.95
CA PRO A 10 -10.08 26.04 34.88
C PRO A 10 -10.31 26.84 33.60
N THR A 11 -9.25 27.43 33.13
CA THR A 11 -9.17 28.10 31.84
C THR A 11 -9.53 27.10 30.75
N ASN A 12 -10.68 27.27 30.14
CA ASN A 12 -11.08 26.60 28.91
C ASN A 12 -10.07 26.96 27.83
N ALA A 13 -9.10 26.12 27.61
CA ALA A 13 -8.22 26.21 26.45
C ALA A 13 -9.07 25.94 25.20
N VAL A 14 -9.19 26.95 24.38
CA VAL A 14 -9.73 26.92 23.01
C VAL A 14 -8.99 25.79 22.26
N PRO A 15 -9.68 24.86 21.55
CA PRO A 15 -9.01 23.85 20.77
C PRO A 15 -8.27 24.51 19.61
N ASP A 16 -6.96 24.44 19.67
CA ASP A 16 -6.05 24.83 18.61
C ASP A 16 -6.34 23.99 17.35
N LYS A 17 -6.66 24.67 16.27
CA LYS A 17 -6.89 24.06 14.95
C LYS A 17 -5.55 23.72 14.30
N GLY A 18 -4.80 22.80 14.89
CA GLY A 18 -3.62 22.17 14.30
C GLY A 18 -3.95 20.71 13.96
N SER A 19 -3.95 20.36 12.71
CA SER A 19 -4.32 19.04 12.17
C SER A 19 -3.33 17.90 12.48
N GLY A 20 -2.36 18.09 13.38
CA GLY A 20 -1.34 17.12 13.73
C GLY A 20 -1.78 16.11 14.81
N LEU A 21 -1.43 14.82 14.63
CA LEU A 21 -1.61 13.79 15.64
C LEU A 21 -0.65 13.99 16.82
N ARG A 22 -1.07 13.58 18.02
CA ARG A 22 -0.19 13.43 19.18
C ARG A 22 0.39 12.02 19.14
N ILE A 23 1.69 11.92 18.87
CA ILE A 23 2.39 10.67 18.64
C ILE A 23 3.38 10.42 19.78
N LEU A 24 3.40 9.20 20.32
CA LEU A 24 4.44 8.72 21.22
C LEU A 24 5.34 7.75 20.47
N VAL A 25 6.65 8.00 20.46
CA VAL A 25 7.68 7.11 19.91
C VAL A 25 8.49 6.51 21.05
N VAL A 26 8.46 5.18 21.14
CA VAL A 26 9.16 4.43 22.21
C VAL A 26 10.12 3.44 21.55
N ASP A 27 11.42 3.69 21.66
CA ASP A 27 12.47 2.88 21.06
C ASP A 27 13.78 3.10 21.81
N ASP A 28 14.50 2.04 22.18
CA ASP A 28 15.77 2.15 22.90
C ASP A 28 16.91 2.60 21.97
N ASP A 29 16.83 2.31 20.66
CA ASP A 29 17.76 2.85 19.65
C ASP A 29 17.55 4.36 19.48
N ARG A 30 18.54 5.11 19.97
CA ARG A 30 18.53 6.58 19.93
C ARG A 30 18.47 7.10 18.48
N THR A 31 19.23 6.51 17.58
CA THR A 31 19.34 6.97 16.18
C THR A 31 18.03 6.80 15.45
N LEU A 32 17.41 5.64 15.58
CA LEU A 32 16.12 5.34 14.96
C LEU A 32 15.01 6.23 15.56
N ARG A 33 15.00 6.38 16.88
CA ARG A 33 14.04 7.21 17.60
C ARG A 33 14.10 8.70 17.15
N GLU A 34 15.32 9.28 17.11
CA GLU A 34 15.52 10.66 16.64
C GLU A 34 15.14 10.81 15.16
N GLY A 35 15.42 9.81 14.33
CA GLY A 35 15.00 9.78 12.93
C GLY A 35 13.48 9.77 12.77
N CYS A 36 12.77 8.92 13.53
CA CYS A 36 11.31 8.91 13.54
C CYS A 36 10.72 10.25 13.99
N VAL A 37 11.25 10.82 15.07
CA VAL A 37 10.81 12.13 15.59
C VAL A 37 10.96 13.21 14.53
N SER A 38 12.12 13.28 13.86
CA SER A 38 12.39 14.30 12.84
C SER A 38 11.41 14.22 11.67
N VAL A 39 11.17 13.01 11.14
CA VAL A 39 10.24 12.80 10.03
C VAL A 39 8.81 13.22 10.42
N LEU A 40 8.34 12.76 11.59
CA LEU A 40 6.97 13.01 12.02
C LEU A 40 6.72 14.47 12.41
N GLN A 41 7.73 15.18 12.92
CA GLN A 41 7.63 16.62 13.19
C GLN A 41 7.62 17.44 11.89
N MET A 42 8.38 17.02 10.88
CA MET A 42 8.32 17.65 9.55
C MET A 42 6.94 17.51 8.89
N ASP A 43 6.23 16.42 9.18
CA ASP A 43 4.84 16.20 8.72
C ASP A 43 3.80 16.93 9.59
N GLY A 44 4.23 17.78 10.55
CA GLY A 44 3.34 18.61 11.36
C GLY A 44 2.70 17.90 12.56
N HIS A 45 3.22 16.74 12.98
CA HIS A 45 2.70 16.01 14.15
C HIS A 45 3.36 16.47 15.47
N ASN A 46 2.63 16.34 16.56
CA ASN A 46 3.15 16.60 17.91
C ASN A 46 3.75 15.32 18.48
N VAL A 47 5.08 15.21 18.52
CA VAL A 47 5.79 13.99 18.85
C VAL A 47 6.44 14.08 20.23
N THR A 48 6.11 13.13 21.09
CA THR A 48 6.82 12.84 22.36
C THR A 48 7.62 11.57 22.14
N SER A 49 8.84 11.47 22.66
CA SER A 49 9.66 10.27 22.51
C SER A 49 10.37 9.89 23.79
N THR A 50 10.57 8.60 23.99
CA THR A 50 11.39 8.06 25.09
C THR A 50 12.09 6.77 24.67
N GLY A 51 13.26 6.50 25.25
CA GLY A 51 13.99 5.24 25.11
C GLY A 51 13.75 4.27 26.25
N ARG A 52 12.87 4.56 27.19
CA ARG A 52 12.64 3.78 28.41
C ARG A 52 11.19 3.33 28.50
N GLY A 53 10.98 2.02 28.65
CA GLY A 53 9.64 1.45 28.80
C GLY A 53 8.88 1.97 30.04
N GLU A 54 9.58 2.26 31.13
CA GLU A 54 8.99 2.79 32.37
C GLU A 54 8.38 4.19 32.15
N GLU A 55 9.13 5.06 31.48
CA GLU A 55 8.63 6.40 31.10
C GLU A 55 7.48 6.33 30.10
N ALA A 56 7.54 5.35 29.17
CA ALA A 56 6.46 5.13 28.23
C ALA A 56 5.16 4.72 28.94
N LEU A 57 5.23 3.81 29.93
CA LEU A 57 4.07 3.45 30.75
C LEU A 57 3.49 4.63 31.53
N GLU A 58 4.35 5.52 32.04
CA GLU A 58 3.90 6.75 32.71
C GLU A 58 3.21 7.69 31.73
N PHE A 59 3.78 7.89 30.53
CA PHE A 59 3.21 8.73 29.50
C PHE A 59 1.84 8.24 29.03
N VAL A 60 1.66 6.97 28.71
CA VAL A 60 0.39 6.41 28.25
C VAL A 60 -0.70 6.44 29.32
N ARG A 61 -0.35 6.40 30.60
CA ARG A 61 -1.29 6.53 31.72
C ARG A 61 -1.72 7.96 31.99
N ARG A 62 -0.80 8.93 31.84
CA ARG A 62 -1.05 10.33 32.19
C ARG A 62 -1.50 11.22 31.04
N ARG A 63 -1.18 10.83 29.78
CA ARG A 63 -1.42 11.64 28.59
C ARG A 63 -2.17 10.83 27.54
N ARG A 64 -3.02 11.50 26.77
CA ARG A 64 -3.67 10.89 25.61
C ARG A 64 -2.79 11.06 24.38
N PHE A 65 -2.52 9.96 23.70
CA PHE A 65 -1.89 9.93 22.39
C PHE A 65 -2.90 9.39 21.37
N ASP A 66 -2.79 9.86 20.15
CA ASP A 66 -3.60 9.40 19.03
C ASP A 66 -2.92 8.19 18.37
N LEU A 67 -1.57 8.16 18.38
CA LEU A 67 -0.74 7.08 17.87
C LEU A 67 0.43 6.81 18.81
N VAL A 68 0.73 5.53 19.04
CA VAL A 68 1.93 5.07 19.77
C VAL A 68 2.73 4.15 18.85
N LEU A 69 3.99 4.51 18.59
CA LEU A 69 4.98 3.66 17.93
C LEU A 69 5.88 3.07 19.02
N VAL A 70 5.90 1.76 19.15
CA VAL A 70 6.64 1.10 20.26
C VAL A 70 7.50 -0.04 19.75
N ASP A 71 8.79 -0.05 20.13
CA ASP A 71 9.65 -1.20 19.87
C ASP A 71 9.25 -2.37 20.75
N LEU A 72 9.20 -3.55 20.15
CA LEU A 72 8.83 -4.78 20.83
C LEU A 72 9.89 -5.22 21.85
N TYR A 73 11.16 -5.07 21.47
CA TYR A 73 12.30 -5.59 22.24
C TYR A 73 13.06 -4.44 22.89
N MET A 74 12.64 -4.06 24.09
CA MET A 74 13.32 -3.06 24.90
C MET A 74 13.86 -3.65 26.20
N PRO A 75 14.97 -3.13 26.73
CA PRO A 75 15.46 -3.49 28.05
C PRO A 75 14.42 -3.16 29.15
N THR A 76 14.38 -3.95 30.21
CA THR A 76 13.56 -3.77 31.44
C THR A 76 12.06 -3.98 31.26
N ILE A 77 11.39 -3.26 30.35
CA ILE A 77 9.95 -3.37 30.09
C ILE A 77 9.76 -3.64 28.61
N SER A 78 9.06 -4.70 28.28
CA SER A 78 8.80 -5.08 26.90
C SER A 78 7.80 -4.12 26.24
N GLY A 79 7.93 -3.90 24.91
CA GLY A 79 6.94 -3.14 24.16
C GLY A 79 5.52 -3.72 24.23
N MET A 80 5.40 -5.01 24.50
CA MET A 80 4.11 -5.68 24.73
C MET A 80 3.41 -5.19 26.00
N GLU A 81 4.15 -4.85 27.04
CA GLU A 81 3.58 -4.28 28.26
C GLU A 81 3.11 -2.86 28.04
N VAL A 82 3.90 -2.06 27.29
CA VAL A 82 3.51 -0.69 26.91
C VAL A 82 2.27 -0.71 25.99
N LEU A 83 2.20 -1.60 25.03
CA LEU A 83 1.04 -1.82 24.16
C LEU A 83 -0.23 -2.10 24.97
N LYS A 84 -0.17 -3.10 25.87
CA LYS A 84 -1.32 -3.46 26.74
C LYS A 84 -1.77 -2.29 27.59
N ALA A 85 -0.82 -1.59 28.22
CA ALA A 85 -1.13 -0.42 29.05
C ALA A 85 -1.76 0.73 28.23
N ALA A 86 -1.29 0.96 27.00
CA ALA A 86 -1.84 1.99 26.12
C ALA A 86 -3.29 1.68 25.71
N VAL A 87 -3.56 0.44 25.32
CA VAL A 87 -4.91 -0.02 24.90
C VAL A 87 -5.88 -0.05 26.10
N GLU A 88 -5.40 -0.42 27.29
CA GLU A 88 -6.21 -0.40 28.52
C GLU A 88 -6.54 1.03 28.96
N ALA A 89 -5.56 1.95 28.87
CA ALA A 89 -5.76 3.33 29.28
C ALA A 89 -6.68 4.11 28.33
N HIS A 90 -6.59 3.84 27.02
CA HIS A 90 -7.33 4.57 25.99
C HIS A 90 -7.79 3.64 24.88
N LYS A 91 -9.10 3.38 24.80
CA LYS A 91 -9.69 2.46 23.81
C LYS A 91 -9.52 2.92 22.34
N ASP A 92 -9.31 4.20 22.14
CA ASP A 92 -9.24 4.81 20.80
C ASP A 92 -7.79 5.05 20.34
N VAL A 93 -6.79 4.64 21.15
CA VAL A 93 -5.38 4.81 20.78
C VAL A 93 -4.99 3.80 19.69
N ILE A 94 -4.30 4.28 18.69
CA ILE A 94 -3.71 3.44 17.66
C ILE A 94 -2.29 3.07 18.13
N VAL A 95 -1.99 1.78 18.26
CA VAL A 95 -0.65 1.32 18.64
C VAL A 95 -0.04 0.53 17.50
N VAL A 96 1.13 0.95 17.04
CA VAL A 96 1.94 0.26 16.04
C VAL A 96 3.21 -0.27 16.69
N VAL A 97 3.46 -1.54 16.51
CA VAL A 97 4.64 -2.21 17.06
C VAL A 97 5.77 -2.19 16.04
N MET A 98 6.94 -1.71 16.44
CA MET A 98 8.18 -1.78 15.66
C MET A 98 8.98 -3.01 16.08
N THR A 99 9.64 -3.71 15.14
CA THR A 99 10.42 -4.91 15.47
C THR A 99 11.58 -5.15 14.52
N GLY A 100 12.76 -5.42 15.06
CA GLY A 100 13.96 -5.81 14.29
C GLY A 100 14.03 -7.30 13.95
N ASN A 101 13.21 -8.13 14.63
CA ASN A 101 13.12 -9.55 14.33
C ASN A 101 11.63 -9.96 14.23
N PRO A 102 11.00 -9.73 13.07
CA PRO A 102 9.60 -10.06 12.86
C PRO A 102 9.45 -11.59 12.82
N THR A 103 9.03 -12.18 13.93
CA THR A 103 8.57 -13.57 13.95
C THR A 103 7.05 -13.57 13.80
N VAL A 104 6.54 -14.62 13.16
CA VAL A 104 5.09 -14.84 13.03
C VAL A 104 4.41 -14.79 14.39
N GLN A 105 5.06 -15.34 15.41
CA GLN A 105 4.55 -15.41 16.77
C GLN A 105 4.46 -14.02 17.42
N SER A 106 5.52 -13.21 17.35
CA SER A 106 5.53 -11.87 17.96
C SER A 106 4.52 -10.92 17.31
N SER A 107 4.33 -11.04 15.98
CA SER A 107 3.33 -10.25 15.25
C SER A 107 1.90 -10.64 15.65
N ILE A 108 1.61 -11.94 15.76
CA ILE A 108 0.29 -12.42 16.20
C ILE A 108 0.01 -12.02 17.66
N GLU A 109 0.99 -12.12 18.54
CA GLU A 109 0.84 -11.74 19.94
C GLU A 109 0.57 -10.24 20.09
N ALA A 110 1.27 -9.40 19.31
CA ALA A 110 1.04 -7.96 19.30
C ALA A 110 -0.37 -7.60 18.81
N LEU A 111 -0.81 -8.19 17.70
CA LEU A 111 -2.17 -7.97 17.15
C LEU A 111 -3.25 -8.46 18.11
N ARG A 112 -3.04 -9.60 18.80
CA ARG A 112 -3.97 -10.09 19.84
C ARG A 112 -4.03 -9.20 21.06
N ALA A 113 -2.91 -8.56 21.41
CA ALA A 113 -2.83 -7.61 22.51
C ALA A 113 -3.45 -6.24 22.18
N GLY A 114 -3.89 -6.03 20.93
CA GLY A 114 -4.57 -4.83 20.49
C GLY A 114 -3.69 -3.88 19.65
N ALA A 115 -2.53 -4.32 19.16
CA ALA A 115 -1.78 -3.54 18.17
C ALA A 115 -2.63 -3.35 16.90
N TRP A 116 -2.60 -2.14 16.36
CA TRP A 116 -3.30 -1.80 15.12
C TRP A 116 -2.54 -2.30 13.89
N ASP A 117 -1.21 -2.20 13.92
CA ASP A 117 -0.33 -2.67 12.85
C ASP A 117 1.08 -2.93 13.42
N TYR A 118 1.98 -3.49 12.59
CA TYR A 118 3.39 -3.64 12.95
C TYR A 118 4.29 -3.11 11.82
N LEU A 119 5.49 -2.63 12.19
CA LEU A 119 6.47 -2.03 11.30
C LEU A 119 7.81 -2.75 11.45
N PRO A 120 8.22 -3.61 10.49
CA PRO A 120 9.51 -4.28 10.55
C PRO A 120 10.67 -3.31 10.36
N LYS A 121 11.69 -3.42 11.21
CA LYS A 121 12.97 -2.70 11.07
C LYS A 121 13.93 -3.52 10.17
N PRO A 122 14.71 -2.89 9.28
CA PRO A 122 14.78 -1.46 9.01
C PRO A 122 13.63 -0.98 8.09
N PHE A 123 13.14 0.23 8.29
CA PHE A 123 12.11 0.85 7.47
C PHE A 123 12.57 2.24 6.95
N SER A 124 12.00 2.66 5.83
CA SER A 124 12.27 3.98 5.26
C SER A 124 11.36 5.07 5.85
N ALA A 125 11.77 6.33 5.74
CA ALA A 125 10.95 7.47 6.12
C ALA A 125 9.57 7.46 5.41
N SER A 126 9.54 7.15 4.13
CA SER A 126 8.30 7.05 3.35
C SER A 126 7.38 5.93 3.85
N HIS A 127 7.93 4.81 4.32
CA HIS A 127 7.13 3.73 4.90
C HIS A 127 6.47 4.16 6.21
N LEU A 128 7.23 4.89 7.07
CA LEU A 128 6.70 5.47 8.30
C LEU A 128 5.58 6.48 8.00
N GLN A 129 5.78 7.38 7.04
CA GLN A 129 4.80 8.40 6.64
C GLN A 129 3.49 7.79 6.12
N VAL A 130 3.55 6.78 5.26
CA VAL A 130 2.37 6.06 4.76
C VAL A 130 1.59 5.41 5.91
N LEU A 131 2.30 4.77 6.85
CA LEU A 131 1.69 4.12 7.99
C LEU A 131 1.02 5.14 8.91
N VAL A 132 1.69 6.26 9.21
CA VAL A 132 1.14 7.33 10.06
C VAL A 132 -0.03 8.04 9.38
N GLY A 133 0.01 8.23 8.06
CA GLY A 133 -1.11 8.75 7.28
C GLY A 133 -2.36 7.85 7.40
N ARG A 134 -2.18 6.53 7.27
CA ARG A 134 -3.28 5.55 7.50
C ARG A 134 -3.82 5.61 8.93
N ALA A 135 -2.94 5.72 9.92
CA ALA A 135 -3.34 5.86 11.32
C ALA A 135 -4.10 7.19 11.57
N ALA A 136 -3.69 8.28 10.93
CA ALA A 136 -4.40 9.56 11.03
C ALA A 136 -5.83 9.48 10.51
N HIS A 137 -6.03 8.83 9.36
CA HIS A 137 -7.38 8.59 8.82
C HIS A 137 -8.23 7.70 9.74
N ALA A 138 -7.64 6.66 10.32
CA ALA A 138 -8.34 5.80 11.26
C ALA A 138 -8.75 6.54 12.55
N ALA A 139 -7.86 7.39 13.08
CA ALA A 139 -8.13 8.22 14.26
C ALA A 139 -9.22 9.27 14.02
N ALA A 140 -9.24 9.88 12.82
CA ALA A 140 -10.29 10.84 12.43
C ALA A 140 -11.66 10.16 12.31
N ALA A 141 -11.73 9.00 11.68
CA ALA A 141 -12.97 8.23 11.54
C ALA A 141 -13.57 7.80 12.90
N THR A 142 -12.72 7.54 13.91
CA THR A 142 -13.16 7.18 15.26
C THR A 142 -13.73 8.38 16.03
N ARG A 143 -13.36 9.61 15.69
CA ARG A 143 -13.86 10.83 16.33
C ARG A 143 -15.25 11.25 15.83
N GLU A 144 -15.64 10.82 14.63
CA GLU A 144 -16.92 11.20 14.01
C GLU A 144 -18.05 10.19 14.22
N SER A 145 -17.78 9.00 14.74
CA SER A 145 -18.79 7.94 14.86
C SER A 145 -18.58 7.08 16.11
N ALA A 146 -19.38 7.22 17.14
CA ALA A 146 -19.65 6.11 18.03
C ALA A 146 -20.88 5.35 17.49
N PRO A 147 -20.87 4.02 17.29
CA PRO A 147 -20.58 2.99 18.28
C PRO A 147 -19.65 1.86 17.83
N VAL A 148 -19.07 1.26 18.81
CA VAL A 148 -18.18 0.08 18.91
C VAL A 148 -18.31 -0.95 17.79
N ILE A 149 -17.22 -1.13 17.01
CA ILE A 149 -16.97 -2.33 16.22
C ILE A 149 -15.63 -2.94 16.68
N LYS A 150 -15.72 -4.21 17.14
CA LYS A 150 -14.56 -5.00 17.57
C LYS A 150 -13.59 -5.24 16.41
N PRO A 151 -12.25 -5.25 16.66
CA PRO A 151 -11.27 -5.43 15.60
C PRO A 151 -11.22 -6.90 15.16
N SER A 152 -11.66 -7.14 13.95
CA SER A 152 -11.36 -8.33 13.17
C SER A 152 -10.87 -7.85 11.81
N ALA A 153 -9.67 -7.28 11.80
CA ALA A 153 -9.13 -6.56 10.66
C ALA A 153 -8.18 -7.45 9.86
N LEU A 154 -8.74 -8.40 9.15
CA LEU A 154 -8.13 -9.02 7.95
C LEU A 154 -9.13 -9.07 6.78
N PHE A 155 -10.27 -8.40 6.95
CA PHE A 155 -11.27 -8.32 5.90
C PHE A 155 -11.58 -6.85 5.63
N THR A 156 -11.14 -6.34 4.51
CA THR A 156 -11.72 -5.14 3.92
C THR A 156 -13.16 -5.48 3.56
N GLN A 157 -14.06 -5.43 4.53
CA GLN A 157 -15.47 -5.31 4.21
C GLN A 157 -15.64 -3.91 3.63
N SER A 158 -15.77 -3.82 2.33
CA SER A 158 -16.43 -2.69 1.67
C SER A 158 -17.90 -2.72 2.10
N GLY A 159 -18.13 -2.31 3.34
CA GLY A 159 -19.45 -2.17 3.95
C GLY A 159 -19.91 -0.73 3.83
N SER A 160 -20.12 -0.27 2.65
CA SER A 160 -21.02 0.84 2.33
C SER A 160 -21.86 0.37 1.15
N GLY A 161 -23.17 0.57 1.21
CA GLY A 161 -24.13 0.18 0.18
C GLY A 161 -23.97 0.96 -1.12
N GLU A 162 -22.73 1.26 -1.52
CA GLU A 162 -22.40 1.86 -2.80
C GLU A 162 -22.64 0.83 -3.90
N LYS A 163 -23.44 1.19 -4.87
CA LYS A 163 -23.59 0.45 -6.11
C LYS A 163 -22.21 0.22 -6.71
N MET A 164 -21.79 -1.03 -6.70
CA MET A 164 -20.55 -1.45 -7.35
C MET A 164 -20.78 -1.34 -8.87
N GLU A 165 -20.28 -0.28 -9.48
CA GLU A 165 -20.41 -0.04 -10.91
C GLU A 165 -19.10 -0.40 -11.60
N LEU A 166 -19.16 -1.38 -12.52
CA LEU A 166 -18.08 -1.64 -13.47
C LEU A 166 -18.15 -0.57 -14.55
N LEU A 167 -17.23 0.39 -14.49
CA LEU A 167 -17.18 1.49 -15.44
C LEU A 167 -16.22 1.19 -16.59
N GLY A 168 -16.71 1.28 -17.81
CA GLY A 168 -15.90 1.14 -19.01
C GLY A 168 -16.78 0.99 -20.25
N VAL A 169 -16.37 1.66 -21.33
CA VAL A 169 -17.05 1.71 -22.63
C VAL A 169 -16.25 1.02 -23.72
N SER A 170 -14.96 0.77 -23.49
CA SER A 170 -14.06 0.15 -24.46
C SER A 170 -14.50 -1.26 -24.85
N PRO A 171 -14.40 -1.63 -26.14
CA PRO A 171 -14.84 -2.95 -26.62
C PRO A 171 -14.09 -4.10 -25.91
N ALA A 172 -12.81 -3.92 -25.62
CA ALA A 172 -11.99 -4.93 -24.98
C ALA A 172 -12.44 -5.17 -23.52
N PHE A 173 -12.78 -4.12 -22.77
CA PHE A 173 -13.29 -4.24 -21.41
C PHE A 173 -14.71 -4.83 -21.40
N ARG A 174 -15.58 -4.38 -22.30
CA ARG A 174 -16.95 -4.93 -22.43
C ARG A 174 -16.96 -6.43 -22.69
N LYS A 175 -16.09 -6.93 -23.58
CA LYS A 175 -15.94 -8.39 -23.80
C LYS A 175 -15.58 -9.13 -22.51
N ALA A 176 -14.68 -8.58 -21.68
CA ALA A 176 -14.31 -9.19 -20.41
C ALA A 176 -15.50 -9.19 -19.43
N VAL A 177 -16.27 -8.12 -19.36
CA VAL A 177 -17.49 -8.01 -18.52
C VAL A 177 -18.59 -8.95 -19.00
N GLU A 178 -18.83 -9.05 -20.32
CA GLU A 178 -19.82 -9.99 -20.87
C GLU A 178 -19.45 -11.44 -20.55
N LEU A 179 -18.16 -11.80 -20.64
CA LEU A 179 -17.69 -13.14 -20.27
C LEU A 179 -17.86 -13.38 -18.76
N ALA A 180 -17.53 -12.36 -17.93
CA ALA A 180 -17.74 -12.42 -16.49
C ALA A 180 -19.24 -12.62 -16.14
N GLN A 181 -20.14 -11.95 -16.84
CA GLN A 181 -21.58 -12.10 -16.65
C GLN A 181 -22.10 -13.50 -17.04
N LYS A 182 -21.63 -14.04 -18.17
CA LYS A 182 -21.98 -15.39 -18.63
C LYS A 182 -21.51 -16.45 -17.64
N VAL A 183 -20.27 -16.34 -17.15
CA VAL A 183 -19.70 -17.32 -16.23
C VAL A 183 -20.27 -17.19 -14.81
N ALA A 184 -20.77 -16.01 -14.45
CA ALA A 184 -21.38 -15.77 -13.12
C ALA A 184 -22.54 -16.75 -12.82
N ALA A 185 -23.33 -17.09 -13.82
CA ALA A 185 -24.47 -18.02 -13.69
C ALA A 185 -24.06 -19.49 -13.47
N THR A 186 -22.77 -19.81 -13.57
CA THR A 186 -22.21 -21.16 -13.41
C THR A 186 -21.37 -21.29 -12.16
N ASP A 187 -21.06 -22.53 -11.74
CA ASP A 187 -20.10 -22.79 -10.66
C ASP A 187 -18.66 -23.03 -11.15
N ALA A 188 -18.39 -22.79 -12.45
CA ALA A 188 -17.07 -22.96 -13.03
C ALA A 188 -16.03 -22.07 -12.36
N SER A 189 -14.81 -22.59 -12.20
CA SER A 189 -13.65 -21.83 -11.74
C SER A 189 -13.25 -20.79 -12.78
N VAL A 190 -12.87 -19.60 -12.32
CA VAL A 190 -12.52 -18.47 -13.18
C VAL A 190 -11.11 -18.02 -12.85
N MET A 191 -10.29 -17.82 -13.90
CA MET A 191 -8.96 -17.23 -13.76
C MET A 191 -8.91 -15.87 -14.45
N ILE A 192 -8.69 -14.80 -13.67
CA ILE A 192 -8.62 -13.42 -14.14
C ILE A 192 -7.14 -13.04 -14.28
N SER A 193 -6.69 -12.70 -15.46
CA SER A 193 -5.32 -12.22 -15.70
C SER A 193 -5.32 -10.76 -16.16
N GLY A 194 -4.29 -10.01 -15.79
CA GLY A 194 -4.11 -8.61 -16.19
C GLY A 194 -3.17 -7.89 -15.24
N GLU A 195 -2.57 -6.82 -15.71
CA GLU A 195 -1.62 -6.02 -14.95
C GLU A 195 -2.17 -5.55 -13.61
N SER A 196 -1.28 -5.17 -12.69
CA SER A 196 -1.71 -4.58 -11.41
C SER A 196 -2.55 -3.32 -11.64
N GLY A 197 -3.59 -3.13 -10.84
CA GLY A 197 -4.47 -1.95 -10.94
C GLY A 197 -5.47 -1.96 -12.11
N THR A 198 -5.63 -3.06 -12.86
CA THR A 198 -6.60 -3.16 -13.99
C THR A 198 -8.05 -3.36 -13.55
N GLY A 199 -8.29 -3.71 -12.28
CA GLY A 199 -9.63 -3.95 -11.72
C GLY A 199 -10.01 -5.43 -11.61
N LYS A 200 -9.05 -6.34 -11.46
CA LYS A 200 -9.28 -7.80 -11.31
C LYS A 200 -10.23 -8.13 -10.15
N GLU A 201 -10.03 -7.49 -9.01
CA GLU A 201 -10.87 -7.66 -7.83
C GLU A 201 -12.33 -7.24 -8.10
N MET A 202 -12.54 -6.12 -8.81
CA MET A 202 -13.88 -5.65 -9.17
C MET A 202 -14.63 -6.66 -10.06
N ILE A 203 -13.92 -7.31 -10.99
CA ILE A 203 -14.51 -8.38 -11.82
C ILE A 203 -14.84 -9.61 -10.96
N ALA A 204 -13.99 -10.00 -10.01
CA ALA A 204 -14.27 -11.11 -9.10
C ALA A 204 -15.51 -10.85 -8.24
N GLN A 205 -15.64 -9.65 -7.68
CA GLN A 205 -16.82 -9.21 -6.94
C GLN A 205 -18.07 -9.17 -7.82
N PHE A 206 -17.95 -8.71 -9.07
CA PHE A 206 -19.02 -8.70 -10.05
C PHE A 206 -19.52 -10.13 -10.36
N ILE A 207 -18.60 -11.08 -10.60
CA ILE A 207 -18.93 -12.49 -10.83
C ILE A 207 -19.69 -13.07 -9.63
N HIS A 208 -19.21 -12.83 -8.42
CA HIS A 208 -19.89 -13.32 -7.21
C HIS A 208 -21.28 -12.72 -7.06
N LYS A 209 -21.43 -11.39 -7.21
CA LYS A 209 -22.70 -10.68 -7.06
C LYS A 209 -23.79 -11.15 -8.04
N HIS A 210 -23.39 -11.59 -9.24
CA HIS A 210 -24.30 -12.09 -10.27
C HIS A 210 -24.38 -13.62 -10.31
N SER A 211 -23.79 -14.30 -9.32
CA SER A 211 -23.77 -15.77 -9.25
C SER A 211 -24.97 -16.33 -8.48
N ARG A 212 -25.15 -17.64 -8.57
CA ARG A 212 -26.10 -18.39 -7.73
C ARG A 212 -25.75 -18.31 -6.24
N ARG A 213 -24.50 -17.97 -5.92
CA ARG A 213 -23.94 -17.84 -4.57
C ARG A 213 -23.89 -16.38 -4.06
N ALA A 214 -24.60 -15.45 -4.73
CA ALA A 214 -24.57 -14.01 -4.40
C ALA A 214 -24.97 -13.67 -2.95
N GLN A 215 -25.85 -14.51 -2.36
CA GLN A 215 -26.28 -14.36 -0.97
C GLN A 215 -25.37 -15.08 0.04
N ARG A 216 -24.32 -15.75 -0.45
CA ARG A 216 -23.32 -16.43 0.35
C ARG A 216 -22.07 -15.54 0.50
N LYS A 217 -21.12 -16.00 1.32
CA LYS A 217 -19.88 -15.21 1.54
C LYS A 217 -18.99 -15.22 0.31
N LEU A 218 -18.47 -14.04 -0.04
CA LEU A 218 -17.27 -13.89 -0.83
C LEU A 218 -16.09 -13.73 0.14
N VAL A 219 -15.13 -14.64 0.09
CA VAL A 219 -13.94 -14.62 0.95
C VAL A 219 -12.73 -14.26 0.09
N PRO A 220 -12.24 -13.01 0.13
CA PRO A 220 -11.04 -12.61 -0.59
C PRO A 220 -9.79 -13.04 0.20
N VAL A 221 -8.80 -13.54 -0.51
CA VAL A 221 -7.48 -13.90 0.00
C VAL A 221 -6.43 -13.30 -0.92
N ASN A 222 -5.62 -12.40 -0.40
CA ASN A 222 -4.45 -11.90 -1.13
C ASN A 222 -3.24 -12.78 -0.77
N CYS A 223 -2.75 -13.55 -1.74
CA CYS A 223 -1.66 -14.51 -1.55
C CYS A 223 -0.29 -13.83 -1.33
N ALA A 224 -0.13 -12.57 -1.74
CA ALA A 224 1.09 -11.79 -1.52
C ALA A 224 1.12 -11.05 -0.19
N ALA A 225 -0.02 -10.90 0.49
CA ALA A 225 -0.12 -10.04 1.68
C ALA A 225 0.40 -10.69 2.96
N LEU A 226 0.54 -12.01 2.98
CA LEU A 226 0.91 -12.78 4.17
C LEU A 226 2.14 -13.65 3.91
N PRO A 227 3.03 -13.82 4.90
CA PRO A 227 4.05 -14.87 4.85
C PRO A 227 3.42 -16.26 4.68
N ASP A 228 4.11 -17.17 3.99
CA ASP A 228 3.59 -18.50 3.60
C ASP A 228 2.97 -19.30 4.75
N ASN A 229 3.64 -19.37 5.89
CA ASN A 229 3.14 -20.11 7.06
C ASN A 229 1.84 -19.51 7.61
N LEU A 230 1.68 -18.19 7.52
CA LEU A 230 0.45 -17.51 7.93
C LEU A 230 -0.64 -17.74 6.91
N LEU A 231 -0.34 -17.60 5.62
CA LEU A 231 -1.29 -17.86 4.55
C LEU A 231 -1.82 -19.29 4.64
N GLU A 232 -0.94 -20.26 4.92
CA GLU A 232 -1.31 -21.65 5.10
C GLU A 232 -2.26 -21.84 6.28
N SER A 233 -1.92 -21.31 7.45
CA SER A 233 -2.73 -21.42 8.66
C SER A 233 -4.07 -20.70 8.55
N GLU A 234 -4.13 -19.57 7.84
CA GLU A 234 -5.39 -18.85 7.58
C GLU A 234 -6.26 -19.60 6.57
N MET A 235 -5.69 -20.10 5.48
CA MET A 235 -6.44 -20.81 4.43
C MET A 235 -7.02 -22.15 4.91
N PHE A 236 -6.18 -22.99 5.53
CA PHE A 236 -6.54 -24.36 5.88
C PHE A 236 -6.99 -24.52 7.34
N GLY A 237 -6.69 -23.55 8.21
CA GLY A 237 -6.92 -23.67 9.65
C GLY A 237 -5.89 -24.55 10.35
N TYR A 238 -6.02 -24.68 11.65
CA TYR A 238 -5.10 -25.48 12.45
C TYR A 238 -5.78 -26.12 13.67
N ARG A 239 -5.21 -27.23 14.14
CA ARG A 239 -5.56 -27.86 15.41
C ARG A 239 -4.71 -27.29 16.54
N LYS A 240 -5.24 -27.36 17.75
CA LYS A 240 -4.50 -27.05 18.95
C LYS A 240 -3.19 -27.85 18.98
N GLY A 241 -2.05 -27.17 19.22
CA GLY A 241 -0.72 -27.80 19.26
C GLY A 241 -0.04 -27.97 17.89
N ALA A 242 -0.64 -27.53 16.78
CA ALA A 242 -0.05 -27.65 15.44
C ALA A 242 1.29 -26.89 15.30
N PHE A 243 1.45 -25.80 16.05
CA PHE A 243 2.68 -25.01 16.14
C PHE A 243 2.71 -24.26 17.48
N THR A 244 3.85 -23.65 17.80
CA THR A 244 4.01 -22.83 19.03
C THR A 244 3.03 -21.65 19.00
N GLY A 245 2.08 -21.61 19.96
CA GLY A 245 1.00 -20.58 20.03
C GLY A 245 -0.34 -21.02 19.43
N ALA A 246 -0.48 -22.27 18.97
CA ALA A 246 -1.77 -22.86 18.60
C ALA A 246 -2.54 -23.35 19.85
N ASP A 247 -3.08 -22.41 20.63
CA ASP A 247 -3.75 -22.71 21.92
C ASP A 247 -5.14 -23.32 21.75
N ARG A 248 -5.75 -23.17 20.58
CA ARG A 248 -7.10 -23.66 20.26
C ARG A 248 -7.19 -24.07 18.79
N ASP A 249 -8.21 -24.83 18.44
CA ASP A 249 -8.56 -25.09 17.05
C ASP A 249 -9.04 -23.82 16.35
N LYS A 250 -8.64 -23.64 15.09
CA LYS A 250 -9.11 -22.56 14.24
C LYS A 250 -9.56 -23.10 12.89
N ALA A 251 -10.79 -22.77 12.49
CA ALA A 251 -11.27 -23.06 11.13
C ALA A 251 -10.58 -22.16 10.10
N GLY A 252 -10.25 -22.72 8.93
CA GLY A 252 -9.63 -21.98 7.84
C GLY A 252 -10.60 -21.19 6.97
N LEU A 253 -10.06 -20.32 6.12
CA LEU A 253 -10.85 -19.50 5.18
C LEU A 253 -11.59 -20.36 4.15
N LEU A 254 -11.08 -21.54 3.79
CA LEU A 254 -11.77 -22.51 2.96
C LEU A 254 -13.07 -23.02 3.62
N GLU A 255 -13.04 -23.28 4.92
CA GLU A 255 -14.24 -23.63 5.68
C GLU A 255 -15.21 -22.46 5.80
N VAL A 256 -14.71 -21.24 5.99
CA VAL A 256 -15.51 -20.00 6.04
C VAL A 256 -16.19 -19.73 4.69
N ALA A 257 -15.53 -20.08 3.57
CA ALA A 257 -16.04 -19.92 2.22
C ALA A 257 -17.01 -21.04 1.78
N ASN A 258 -17.31 -22.00 2.65
CA ASN A 258 -18.20 -23.13 2.33
C ASN A 258 -19.56 -22.65 1.82
N ASN A 259 -20.03 -23.25 0.74
CA ASN A 259 -21.22 -22.85 -0.04
C ASN A 259 -21.13 -21.44 -0.65
N GLY A 260 -19.97 -20.77 -0.56
CA GLY A 260 -19.72 -19.44 -1.06
C GLY A 260 -18.70 -19.40 -2.21
N THR A 261 -17.96 -18.30 -2.25
CA THR A 261 -16.91 -18.07 -3.26
C THR A 261 -15.61 -17.69 -2.55
N LEU A 262 -14.52 -18.35 -2.89
CA LEU A 262 -13.16 -17.94 -2.50
C LEU A 262 -12.51 -17.19 -3.66
N PHE A 263 -12.04 -15.98 -3.40
CA PHE A 263 -11.28 -15.18 -4.35
C PHE A 263 -9.80 -15.18 -3.96
N LEU A 264 -8.95 -15.76 -4.81
CA LEU A 264 -7.50 -15.82 -4.63
C LEU A 264 -6.86 -14.74 -5.49
N ASP A 265 -6.45 -13.64 -4.87
CA ASP A 265 -5.69 -12.59 -5.57
C ASP A 265 -4.20 -12.88 -5.52
N GLU A 266 -3.50 -12.53 -6.60
CA GLU A 266 -2.08 -12.78 -6.80
C GLU A 266 -1.67 -14.25 -6.58
N LEU A 267 -2.44 -15.16 -7.18
CA LEU A 267 -2.26 -16.62 -7.06
C LEU A 267 -0.81 -17.08 -7.30
N THR A 268 -0.08 -16.44 -8.20
CA THR A 268 1.31 -16.77 -8.53
C THR A 268 2.33 -16.45 -7.44
N GLU A 269 1.93 -15.76 -6.39
CA GLU A 269 2.77 -15.49 -5.21
C GLU A 269 2.66 -16.62 -4.16
N MET A 270 1.75 -17.59 -4.38
CA MET A 270 1.60 -18.74 -3.50
C MET A 270 2.72 -19.76 -3.75
N THR A 271 3.31 -20.29 -2.67
CA THR A 271 4.38 -21.30 -2.78
C THR A 271 3.88 -22.65 -3.32
N MET A 272 4.77 -23.43 -3.93
CA MET A 272 4.45 -24.73 -4.53
C MET A 272 3.81 -25.73 -3.54
N PRO A 273 4.25 -25.83 -2.26
CA PRO A 273 3.56 -26.68 -1.29
C PRO A 273 2.11 -26.28 -1.02
N LEU A 274 1.84 -24.97 -0.92
CA LEU A 274 0.49 -24.44 -0.72
C LEU A 274 -0.40 -24.71 -1.94
N GLN A 275 0.13 -24.51 -3.15
CA GLN A 275 -0.57 -24.83 -4.39
C GLN A 275 -0.96 -26.32 -4.44
N ALA A 276 -0.09 -27.24 -3.98
CA ALA A 276 -0.40 -28.67 -3.91
C ALA A 276 -1.54 -28.99 -2.93
N LYS A 277 -1.58 -28.30 -1.77
CA LYS A 277 -2.68 -28.44 -0.81
C LYS A 277 -3.99 -27.86 -1.36
N LEU A 278 -3.94 -26.71 -2.02
CA LEU A 278 -5.10 -26.10 -2.66
C LEU A 278 -5.69 -27.01 -3.75
N LEU A 279 -4.83 -27.65 -4.55
CA LEU A 279 -5.25 -28.60 -5.60
C LEU A 279 -6.09 -29.74 -5.02
N ARG A 280 -5.70 -30.31 -3.87
CA ARG A 280 -6.48 -31.35 -3.20
C ARG A 280 -7.88 -30.87 -2.81
N VAL A 281 -7.99 -29.65 -2.28
CA VAL A 281 -9.31 -29.09 -1.96
C VAL A 281 -10.16 -28.87 -3.21
N LEU A 282 -9.54 -28.44 -4.31
CA LEU A 282 -10.22 -28.27 -5.61
C LEU A 282 -10.70 -29.61 -6.22
N GLN A 283 -10.01 -30.71 -5.93
CA GLN A 283 -10.34 -32.03 -6.46
C GLN A 283 -11.40 -32.74 -5.62
N ASP A 284 -11.18 -32.81 -4.31
CA ASP A 284 -11.91 -33.69 -3.40
C ASP A 284 -12.87 -32.89 -2.47
N GLY A 285 -12.79 -31.55 -2.42
CA GLY A 285 -13.52 -30.71 -1.48
C GLY A 285 -13.08 -30.90 -0.02
N VAL A 286 -11.97 -31.60 0.22
CA VAL A 286 -11.53 -31.99 1.56
C VAL A 286 -10.48 -31.02 2.08
N VAL A 287 -10.76 -30.44 3.25
CA VAL A 287 -9.82 -29.60 3.98
C VAL A 287 -9.19 -30.38 5.12
N ARG A 288 -7.85 -30.32 5.21
CA ARG A 288 -7.08 -30.81 6.35
C ARG A 288 -6.42 -29.64 7.05
N ARG A 289 -6.71 -29.49 8.34
CA ARG A 289 -6.08 -28.45 9.17
C ARG A 289 -4.63 -28.80 9.48
N LEU A 290 -3.80 -27.81 9.71
CA LEU A 290 -2.44 -28.04 10.17
C LEU A 290 -2.45 -28.81 11.50
N GLY A 291 -1.54 -29.78 11.63
CA GLY A 291 -1.47 -30.65 12.80
C GLY A 291 -2.56 -31.72 12.86
N SER A 292 -3.36 -31.92 11.81
CA SER A 292 -4.35 -32.99 11.72
C SER A 292 -3.89 -34.09 10.77
N GLU A 293 -4.06 -35.34 11.19
CA GLU A 293 -3.82 -36.53 10.36
C GLU A 293 -5.10 -36.96 9.61
N THR A 294 -6.26 -36.47 10.05
CA THR A 294 -7.58 -36.85 9.51
C THR A 294 -8.17 -35.75 8.65
N GLN A 295 -9.26 -36.08 7.95
CA GLN A 295 -10.10 -35.08 7.26
C GLN A 295 -10.88 -34.28 8.32
N ASP A 296 -10.74 -32.94 8.27
CA ASP A 296 -11.40 -32.08 9.25
C ASP A 296 -12.71 -31.50 8.72
N ALA A 297 -12.81 -31.20 7.44
CA ALA A 297 -14.01 -30.66 6.82
C ALA A 297 -14.13 -31.04 5.36
N VAL A 298 -15.39 -31.12 4.88
CA VAL A 298 -15.73 -31.18 3.46
C VAL A 298 -16.38 -29.86 3.10
N VAL A 299 -15.89 -29.22 2.03
CA VAL A 299 -16.35 -27.89 1.63
C VAL A 299 -16.77 -27.88 0.15
N ASP A 300 -17.83 -27.12 -0.14
CA ASP A 300 -18.25 -26.77 -1.49
C ASP A 300 -17.93 -25.28 -1.73
N VAL A 301 -16.83 -25.00 -2.42
CA VAL A 301 -16.35 -23.64 -2.65
C VAL A 301 -16.22 -23.37 -4.15
N ARG A 302 -16.80 -22.25 -4.60
CA ARG A 302 -16.52 -21.73 -5.93
C ARG A 302 -15.21 -20.94 -5.91
N PHE A 303 -14.28 -21.23 -6.83
CA PHE A 303 -12.99 -20.58 -6.91
C PHE A 303 -12.96 -19.52 -8.01
N VAL A 304 -12.53 -18.32 -7.66
CA VAL A 304 -12.16 -17.25 -8.59
C VAL A 304 -10.73 -16.87 -8.24
N SER A 305 -9.82 -16.91 -9.21
CA SER A 305 -8.41 -16.58 -9.02
C SER A 305 -7.98 -15.40 -9.88
N ALA A 306 -7.02 -14.63 -9.41
CA ALA A 306 -6.44 -13.53 -10.15
C ALA A 306 -4.91 -13.55 -10.11
N THR A 307 -4.28 -13.05 -11.17
CA THR A 307 -2.83 -12.92 -11.26
C THR A 307 -2.46 -11.71 -12.13
N ASN A 308 -1.36 -11.06 -11.78
CA ASN A 308 -0.74 -9.98 -12.55
C ASN A 308 0.24 -10.50 -13.62
N ARG A 309 0.72 -11.74 -13.47
CA ARG A 309 1.62 -12.41 -14.43
C ARG A 309 0.82 -13.12 -15.53
N ASP A 310 1.46 -13.40 -16.66
CA ASP A 310 0.87 -14.33 -17.64
C ASP A 310 0.86 -15.76 -17.04
N PRO A 311 -0.31 -16.39 -16.91
CA PRO A 311 -0.38 -17.69 -16.25
C PRO A 311 0.36 -18.81 -17.00
N GLN A 312 0.50 -18.72 -18.31
CA GLN A 312 1.24 -19.72 -19.10
C GLN A 312 2.74 -19.59 -18.90
N GLU A 313 3.23 -18.34 -18.88
CA GLU A 313 4.63 -18.07 -18.55
C GLU A 313 4.96 -18.50 -17.11
N ALA A 314 4.05 -18.25 -16.16
CA ALA A 314 4.21 -18.69 -14.77
C ALA A 314 4.34 -20.22 -14.64
N VAL A 315 3.60 -20.99 -15.45
CA VAL A 315 3.74 -22.45 -15.51
C VAL A 315 5.10 -22.86 -16.09
N GLN A 316 5.51 -22.23 -17.20
CA GLN A 316 6.81 -22.50 -17.83
C GLN A 316 8.01 -22.20 -16.90
N GLN A 317 7.88 -21.16 -16.09
CA GLN A 317 8.90 -20.76 -15.10
C GLN A 317 8.85 -21.59 -13.81
N GLY A 318 7.91 -22.54 -13.68
CA GLY A 318 7.74 -23.33 -12.47
C GLY A 318 7.21 -22.58 -11.27
N ILE A 319 6.64 -21.38 -11.45
CA ILE A 319 6.02 -20.56 -10.41
C ILE A 319 4.60 -21.05 -10.11
N LEU A 320 3.88 -21.52 -11.13
CA LEU A 320 2.53 -22.07 -11.03
C LEU A 320 2.55 -23.53 -11.46
N ARG A 321 1.98 -24.42 -10.63
CA ARG A 321 1.83 -25.84 -10.98
C ARG A 321 0.87 -26.00 -12.17
N GLU A 322 1.25 -26.82 -13.10
CA GLU A 322 0.46 -27.09 -14.32
C GLU A 322 -0.91 -27.72 -14.00
N ASP A 323 -0.95 -28.67 -13.03
CA ASP A 323 -2.18 -29.33 -12.60
C ASP A 323 -3.18 -28.36 -11.96
N LEU A 324 -2.70 -27.44 -11.12
CA LEU A 324 -3.51 -26.40 -10.52
C LEU A 324 -4.01 -25.38 -11.55
N PHE A 325 -3.15 -24.99 -12.48
CA PHE A 325 -3.48 -24.08 -13.57
C PHE A 325 -4.66 -24.60 -14.41
N TYR A 326 -4.63 -25.85 -14.87
CA TYR A 326 -5.73 -26.42 -15.64
C TYR A 326 -7.03 -26.52 -14.83
N ARG A 327 -6.94 -26.76 -13.53
CA ARG A 327 -8.11 -26.88 -12.67
C ARG A 327 -8.78 -25.54 -12.36
N LEU A 328 -7.99 -24.47 -12.25
CA LEU A 328 -8.49 -23.10 -12.00
C LEU A 328 -8.88 -22.35 -13.28
N ARG A 329 -8.24 -22.64 -14.41
CA ARG A 329 -8.45 -21.95 -15.70
C ARG A 329 -9.57 -22.58 -16.54
N VAL A 330 -10.70 -22.88 -15.94
CA VAL A 330 -11.87 -23.37 -16.72
C VAL A 330 -12.38 -22.24 -17.61
N VAL A 331 -12.51 -21.04 -17.09
CA VAL A 331 -12.86 -19.83 -17.86
C VAL A 331 -11.81 -18.76 -17.64
N PRO A 332 -10.94 -18.48 -18.63
CA PRO A 332 -9.98 -17.38 -18.54
C PRO A 332 -10.64 -16.03 -18.89
N ILE A 333 -10.40 -15.01 -18.06
CA ILE A 333 -10.79 -13.62 -18.33
C ILE A 333 -9.52 -12.78 -18.34
N LYS A 334 -9.20 -12.15 -19.46
CA LYS A 334 -8.04 -11.27 -19.60
C LYS A 334 -8.50 -9.81 -19.58
N LEU A 335 -8.04 -9.05 -18.57
CA LEU A 335 -8.32 -7.60 -18.48
C LEU A 335 -7.28 -6.81 -19.26
N PRO A 336 -7.69 -5.91 -20.14
CA PRO A 336 -6.77 -5.05 -20.86
C PRO A 336 -6.15 -4.00 -19.91
N PRO A 337 -4.87 -3.64 -20.08
CA PRO A 337 -4.29 -2.49 -19.39
C PRO A 337 -4.93 -1.19 -19.86
N LEU A 338 -4.89 -0.15 -19.02
CA LEU A 338 -5.60 1.12 -19.27
C LEU A 338 -5.16 1.80 -20.58
N ARG A 339 -3.87 1.69 -20.95
CA ARG A 339 -3.32 2.17 -22.22
C ARG A 339 -3.90 1.50 -23.49
N LYS A 340 -4.62 0.37 -23.35
CA LYS A 340 -5.35 -0.32 -24.42
C LYS A 340 -6.87 -0.07 -24.38
N ARG A 341 -7.32 0.83 -23.48
CA ARG A 341 -8.72 1.23 -23.32
C ARG A 341 -8.85 2.72 -23.02
N LEU A 342 -8.25 3.53 -23.88
CA LEU A 342 -8.17 4.98 -23.70
C LEU A 342 -9.55 5.65 -23.64
N GLU A 343 -10.55 5.04 -24.26
CA GLU A 343 -11.95 5.52 -24.23
C GLU A 343 -12.56 5.43 -22.82
N ASP A 344 -12.01 4.62 -21.94
CA ASP A 344 -12.48 4.48 -20.56
C ASP A 344 -11.95 5.60 -19.65
N ILE A 345 -10.83 6.24 -20.02
CA ILE A 345 -10.15 7.24 -19.19
C ILE A 345 -11.03 8.42 -18.82
N PRO A 346 -11.75 9.08 -19.77
CA PRO A 346 -12.60 10.20 -19.41
C PRO A 346 -13.68 9.82 -18.39
N LEU A 347 -14.36 8.72 -18.61
CA LEU A 347 -15.42 8.22 -17.74
C LEU A 347 -14.89 7.89 -16.33
N LEU A 348 -13.73 7.23 -16.26
CA LEU A 348 -13.10 6.89 -15.00
C LEU A 348 -12.60 8.15 -14.26
N ALA A 349 -12.02 9.11 -14.97
CA ALA A 349 -11.52 10.35 -14.39
C ALA A 349 -12.67 11.17 -13.77
N GLU A 350 -13.75 11.36 -14.50
CA GLU A 350 -14.95 12.06 -14.00
C GLU A 350 -15.56 11.36 -12.78
N PHE A 351 -15.67 10.04 -12.85
CA PHE A 351 -16.19 9.25 -11.73
C PHE A 351 -15.33 9.39 -10.47
N PHE A 352 -14.00 9.25 -10.60
CA PHE A 352 -13.08 9.38 -9.47
C PHE A 352 -13.05 10.81 -8.93
N LEU A 353 -13.10 11.81 -9.81
CA LEU A 353 -13.16 13.21 -9.41
C LEU A 353 -14.40 13.48 -8.56
N LYS A 354 -15.56 13.11 -9.07
CA LYS A 354 -16.83 13.29 -8.35
C LYS A 354 -16.81 12.59 -6.99
N ARG A 355 -16.40 11.32 -6.96
CA ARG A 355 -16.35 10.51 -5.74
C ARG A 355 -15.37 11.07 -4.71
N SER A 356 -14.16 11.49 -5.14
CA SER A 356 -13.16 12.08 -4.26
C SER A 356 -13.59 13.46 -3.77
N TRP A 357 -14.22 14.25 -4.64
CA TRP A 357 -14.78 15.55 -4.27
C TRP A 357 -15.85 15.45 -3.17
N GLU A 358 -16.81 14.54 -3.34
CA GLU A 358 -17.87 14.30 -2.34
C GLU A 358 -17.30 13.79 -0.99
N ARG A 359 -16.17 13.08 -1.02
CA ARG A 359 -15.52 12.56 0.19
C ARG A 359 -14.73 13.62 0.94
N HIS A 360 -14.04 14.52 0.23
CA HIS A 360 -13.07 15.43 0.84
C HIS A 360 -13.56 16.86 1.01
N ARG A 361 -14.72 17.22 0.43
CA ARG A 361 -15.26 18.59 0.48
C ARG A 361 -16.61 18.67 1.18
N ALA A 362 -16.91 19.86 1.71
CA ALA A 362 -18.19 20.10 2.35
C ALA A 362 -19.36 19.93 1.38
N SER A 363 -20.47 19.38 1.87
CA SER A 363 -21.71 19.22 1.08
C SER A 363 -22.12 20.50 0.39
N GLY A 364 -22.27 20.46 -0.95
CA GLY A 364 -22.76 21.58 -1.76
C GLY A 364 -21.70 22.40 -2.47
N ALA A 365 -20.40 22.14 -2.27
CA ALA A 365 -19.37 22.79 -3.08
C ALA A 365 -19.41 22.26 -4.53
N PRO A 366 -19.45 23.12 -5.57
CA PRO A 366 -19.46 22.67 -6.95
C PRO A 366 -18.17 21.93 -7.29
N ALA A 367 -18.28 20.72 -7.82
CA ALA A 367 -17.13 19.95 -8.26
C ALA A 367 -16.45 20.64 -9.45
N PRO A 368 -15.12 20.66 -9.51
CA PRO A 368 -14.38 21.14 -10.65
C PRO A 368 -14.63 20.24 -11.87
N GLN A 369 -14.35 20.75 -13.07
CA GLN A 369 -14.51 20.01 -14.32
C GLN A 369 -13.18 19.96 -15.06
N PHE A 370 -12.94 18.86 -15.78
CA PHE A 370 -11.76 18.76 -16.62
C PHE A 370 -11.95 19.57 -17.91
N GLU A 371 -10.92 20.31 -18.29
CA GLU A 371 -10.85 20.88 -19.64
C GLU A 371 -10.62 19.78 -20.68
N PRO A 372 -11.09 19.95 -21.94
CA PRO A 372 -10.87 18.95 -22.98
C PRO A 372 -9.38 18.62 -23.21
N GLU A 373 -8.50 19.60 -23.05
CA GLU A 373 -7.05 19.43 -23.15
C GLU A 373 -6.50 18.53 -22.02
N THR A 374 -7.05 18.65 -20.83
CA THR A 374 -6.69 17.81 -19.69
C THR A 374 -7.09 16.35 -19.91
N ILE A 375 -8.27 16.12 -20.48
CA ILE A 375 -8.70 14.76 -20.86
C ILE A 375 -7.77 14.17 -21.91
N ALA A 376 -7.42 14.94 -22.94
CA ALA A 376 -6.47 14.51 -23.97
C ALA A 376 -5.09 14.19 -23.36
N PHE A 377 -4.64 15.01 -22.42
CA PHE A 377 -3.41 14.77 -21.66
C PHE A 377 -3.47 13.48 -20.87
N LEU A 378 -4.54 13.22 -20.11
CA LEU A 378 -4.74 11.98 -19.38
C LEU A 378 -4.75 10.75 -20.30
N GLN A 379 -5.33 10.85 -21.49
CA GLN A 379 -5.36 9.77 -22.49
C GLN A 379 -3.98 9.50 -23.12
N SER A 380 -3.11 10.49 -23.18
CA SER A 380 -1.74 10.34 -23.74
C SER A 380 -0.77 9.63 -22.81
N ARG A 381 -1.10 9.48 -21.54
CA ARG A 381 -0.20 8.89 -20.54
C ARG A 381 -0.18 7.35 -20.57
N PRO A 382 0.96 6.72 -20.26
CA PRO A 382 1.11 5.27 -20.34
C PRO A 382 0.38 4.49 -19.23
N TRP A 383 0.06 5.13 -18.08
CA TRP A 383 -0.65 4.54 -16.95
C TRP A 383 -0.12 3.16 -16.57
N ARG A 384 1.14 3.05 -16.14
CA ARG A 384 1.76 1.78 -15.74
C ARG A 384 1.05 1.11 -14.57
N GLY A 385 0.56 1.89 -13.60
CA GLY A 385 -0.28 1.43 -12.48
C GLY A 385 -1.78 1.36 -12.82
N ASN A 386 -2.14 1.51 -14.12
CA ASN A 386 -3.49 1.36 -14.64
C ASN A 386 -4.53 2.24 -13.92
N VAL A 387 -5.70 1.69 -13.60
CA VAL A 387 -6.81 2.43 -12.96
C VAL A 387 -6.46 2.88 -11.54
N ARG A 388 -5.61 2.12 -10.83
CA ARG A 388 -5.16 2.51 -9.48
C ARG A 388 -4.32 3.77 -9.52
N GLU A 389 -3.42 3.89 -10.48
CA GLU A 389 -2.63 5.11 -10.69
C GLU A 389 -3.51 6.28 -11.09
N LEU A 390 -4.41 6.09 -12.07
CA LEU A 390 -5.37 7.12 -12.47
C LEU A 390 -6.20 7.59 -11.27
N GLN A 391 -6.74 6.68 -10.46
CA GLN A 391 -7.50 7.02 -9.26
C GLN A 391 -6.69 7.88 -8.29
N ASN A 392 -5.44 7.51 -8.00
CA ASN A 392 -4.58 8.27 -7.09
C ASN A 392 -4.29 9.68 -7.62
N VAL A 393 -4.02 9.80 -8.91
CA VAL A 393 -3.79 11.09 -9.56
C VAL A 393 -5.03 11.98 -9.47
N ILE A 394 -6.20 11.45 -9.76
CA ILE A 394 -7.46 12.20 -9.71
C ILE A 394 -7.85 12.55 -8.26
N GLU A 395 -7.61 11.66 -7.30
CA GLU A 395 -7.82 11.94 -5.88
C GLU A 395 -6.92 13.09 -5.40
N HIS A 396 -5.65 13.10 -5.80
CA HIS A 396 -4.73 14.22 -5.53
C HIS A 396 -5.27 15.54 -6.09
N VAL A 397 -5.70 15.55 -7.36
CA VAL A 397 -6.30 16.74 -7.99
C VAL A 397 -7.55 17.20 -7.21
N ALA A 398 -8.44 16.29 -6.85
CA ALA A 398 -9.66 16.61 -6.09
C ALA A 398 -9.37 17.25 -4.73
N VAL A 399 -8.27 16.87 -4.07
CA VAL A 399 -7.86 17.43 -2.77
C VAL A 399 -7.32 18.86 -2.92
N ILE A 400 -6.56 19.15 -3.99
CA ILE A 400 -5.86 20.43 -4.17
C ILE A 400 -6.73 21.45 -4.93
N ALA A 401 -7.58 21.01 -5.85
CA ALA A 401 -8.35 21.90 -6.72
C ALA A 401 -9.30 22.82 -5.95
N ASP A 402 -9.48 24.05 -6.43
CA ASP A 402 -10.46 24.99 -5.91
C ASP A 402 -11.87 24.66 -6.42
N ALA A 403 -12.90 24.97 -5.61
CA ALA A 403 -14.29 24.73 -5.95
C ALA A 403 -14.69 25.54 -7.20
N GLY A 404 -15.29 24.86 -8.20
CA GLY A 404 -15.80 25.46 -9.42
C GLY A 404 -14.75 25.93 -10.44
N ARG A 405 -13.45 25.68 -10.18
CA ARG A 405 -12.38 25.96 -11.16
C ARG A 405 -12.26 24.81 -12.16
N SER A 406 -11.94 25.13 -13.42
CA SER A 406 -11.56 24.11 -14.40
C SER A 406 -10.18 23.51 -14.08
N ILE A 407 -10.05 22.21 -14.27
CA ILE A 407 -8.79 21.47 -14.12
C ILE A 407 -8.06 21.51 -15.46
N THR A 408 -6.86 22.08 -15.45
CA THR A 408 -5.95 22.19 -16.60
C THR A 408 -4.91 21.06 -16.60
N PRO A 409 -4.17 20.82 -17.69
CA PRO A 409 -3.09 19.84 -17.72
C PRO A 409 -2.00 20.08 -16.67
N ASP A 410 -1.76 21.35 -16.30
CA ASP A 410 -0.75 21.72 -15.29
C ASP A 410 -1.15 21.33 -13.85
N ASP A 411 -2.45 21.14 -13.60
CA ASP A 411 -2.96 20.68 -12.33
C ASP A 411 -2.79 19.15 -12.13
N ILE A 412 -2.44 18.42 -13.21
CA ILE A 412 -2.22 16.98 -13.13
C ILE A 412 -0.79 16.70 -12.68
N PRO A 413 -0.59 16.04 -11.52
CA PRO A 413 0.74 15.72 -11.05
C PRO A 413 1.46 14.80 -12.04
N VAL A 414 2.60 15.24 -12.52
CA VAL A 414 3.53 14.41 -13.27
C VAL A 414 4.44 13.75 -12.25
N TYR A 415 4.11 12.53 -11.89
CA TYR A 415 5.07 11.69 -11.18
C TYR A 415 6.08 11.25 -12.22
N ASP A 416 7.21 11.96 -12.30
CA ASP A 416 8.36 11.48 -13.06
C ASP A 416 8.65 10.06 -12.58
N ASP A 417 8.75 9.13 -13.51
CA ASP A 417 8.92 7.71 -13.29
C ASP A 417 9.87 7.44 -12.12
N ILE A 418 9.31 6.99 -10.99
CA ILE A 418 10.11 6.28 -10.00
C ILE A 418 10.50 4.98 -10.72
N PRO A 419 11.78 4.71 -10.96
CA PRO A 419 12.17 3.46 -11.58
C PRO A 419 11.78 2.32 -10.64
N ASN A 420 10.62 1.71 -10.93
CA ASN A 420 10.23 0.46 -10.30
C ASN A 420 11.22 -0.62 -10.77
N GLY A 421 12.00 -1.12 -9.84
CA GLY A 421 12.80 -2.32 -10.05
C GLY A 421 11.90 -3.50 -10.39
N ALA A 422 11.79 -3.82 -11.67
CA ALA A 422 11.60 -5.13 -12.26
C ALA A 422 11.49 -4.99 -13.80
N GLY A 423 12.59 -5.20 -14.50
CA GLY A 423 12.60 -5.74 -15.86
C GLY A 423 12.06 -4.85 -16.97
N SER A 424 12.85 -3.93 -17.45
CA SER A 424 13.10 -3.67 -18.88
C SER A 424 14.26 -2.68 -19.03
N ASP A 425 15.19 -3.04 -19.86
CA ASP A 425 16.37 -2.34 -20.27
C ASP A 425 16.11 -0.88 -20.66
N SER A 426 16.45 0.03 -19.78
CA SER A 426 16.89 1.39 -20.07
C SER A 426 17.85 1.79 -18.97
N GLU A 427 19.07 1.54 -19.27
CA GLU A 427 20.36 1.91 -18.75
C GLU A 427 20.38 3.13 -17.79
N THR A 428 20.18 2.85 -16.51
CA THR A 428 21.02 3.36 -15.44
C THR A 428 21.64 2.14 -14.75
N SER A 429 22.16 1.24 -15.55
CA SER A 429 22.98 0.13 -15.07
C SER A 429 24.27 0.73 -14.57
N LEU A 430 24.51 0.61 -13.27
CA LEU A 430 25.89 0.57 -12.78
C LEU A 430 26.66 -0.33 -13.76
N PRO A 431 27.80 0.10 -14.32
CA PRO A 431 28.56 -0.74 -15.22
C PRO A 431 28.72 -2.11 -14.58
N ALA A 432 28.33 -3.17 -15.29
CA ALA A 432 28.26 -4.55 -14.75
C ALA A 432 29.56 -5.04 -14.11
N ASN A 433 30.68 -4.34 -14.37
CA ASN A 433 32.01 -4.64 -13.86
C ASN A 433 32.32 -3.95 -12.51
N ILE A 434 31.59 -2.95 -12.07
CA ILE A 434 31.89 -2.19 -10.83
C ILE A 434 31.95 -3.10 -9.60
N MET A 435 31.12 -4.13 -9.52
CA MET A 435 31.09 -5.04 -8.37
C MET A 435 32.29 -6.00 -8.32
N ASN A 436 33.04 -6.11 -9.40
CA ASN A 436 34.26 -6.97 -9.51
C ASN A 436 35.57 -6.19 -9.35
N GLU A 437 35.49 -4.88 -9.17
CA GLU A 437 36.66 -4.01 -8.99
C GLU A 437 36.98 -3.81 -7.50
N ALA A 438 38.26 -3.42 -7.23
CA ALA A 438 38.62 -3.04 -5.86
C ALA A 438 37.82 -1.81 -5.41
N PHE A 439 37.40 -1.78 -4.16
CA PHE A 439 36.43 -0.79 -3.62
C PHE A 439 36.75 0.67 -3.97
N HIS A 440 38.01 1.07 -3.91
CA HIS A 440 38.41 2.46 -4.24
C HIS A 440 38.22 2.79 -5.72
N ILE A 441 38.52 1.83 -6.63
CA ILE A 441 38.35 1.98 -8.07
C ILE A 441 36.83 1.99 -8.41
N ALA A 442 36.06 1.07 -7.84
CA ALA A 442 34.64 0.99 -8.01
C ALA A 442 33.93 2.28 -7.55
N LYS A 443 34.34 2.84 -6.41
CA LYS A 443 33.86 4.10 -5.88
C LYS A 443 34.15 5.27 -6.81
N ASP A 444 35.40 5.38 -7.29
CA ASP A 444 35.85 6.48 -8.17
C ASP A 444 35.10 6.41 -9.51
N ASN A 445 34.93 5.22 -10.08
CA ASN A 445 34.18 4.99 -11.30
C ASN A 445 32.68 5.35 -11.14
N LEU A 446 32.08 5.01 -10.00
CA LEU A 446 30.71 5.36 -9.69
C LEU A 446 30.50 6.87 -9.56
N ILE A 447 31.38 7.54 -8.84
CA ILE A 447 31.38 9.00 -8.70
C ILE A 447 31.54 9.68 -10.05
N ALA A 448 32.51 9.21 -10.88
CA ALA A 448 32.73 9.77 -12.19
C ALA A 448 31.53 9.61 -13.12
N HIS A 449 30.85 8.46 -13.08
CA HIS A 449 29.63 8.21 -13.85
C HIS A 449 28.50 9.13 -13.41
N PHE A 450 28.28 9.21 -12.10
CA PHE A 450 27.26 10.10 -11.51
C PHE A 450 27.53 11.58 -11.87
N GLU A 451 28.75 12.06 -11.68
CA GLU A 451 29.13 13.44 -12.00
C GLU A 451 28.86 13.77 -13.47
N LYS A 452 29.19 12.87 -14.38
CA LYS A 452 28.98 13.05 -15.84
C LYS A 452 27.49 13.11 -16.18
N GLU A 453 26.69 12.21 -15.67
CA GLU A 453 25.24 12.18 -15.91
C GLU A 453 24.54 13.38 -15.29
N TYR A 454 24.88 13.73 -14.05
CA TYR A 454 24.36 14.90 -13.35
C TYR A 454 24.65 16.20 -14.11
N LEU A 455 25.89 16.40 -14.58
CA LEU A 455 26.28 17.58 -15.36
C LEU A 455 25.54 17.65 -16.70
N SER A 456 25.33 16.53 -17.39
CA SER A 456 24.56 16.48 -18.63
C SER A 456 23.13 16.94 -18.41
N ARG A 457 22.42 16.38 -17.40
CA ARG A 457 21.04 16.77 -17.07
C ARG A 457 20.94 18.22 -16.57
N LEU A 458 21.93 18.67 -15.79
CA LEU A 458 22.01 20.04 -15.27
C LEU A 458 22.13 21.07 -16.38
N THR A 459 23.00 20.83 -17.38
CA THR A 459 23.19 21.71 -18.53
C THR A 459 21.94 21.79 -19.40
N THR A 460 21.26 20.68 -19.61
CA THR A 460 19.97 20.63 -20.35
C THR A 460 18.88 21.44 -19.62
N ARG A 461 18.71 21.26 -18.30
CA ARG A 461 17.75 22.02 -17.48
C ARG A 461 18.06 23.53 -17.40
N ALA A 462 19.33 23.88 -17.46
CA ALA A 462 19.75 25.27 -17.45
C ALA A 462 19.66 25.94 -18.82
N GLY A 463 19.37 25.20 -19.91
CA GLY A 463 19.34 25.70 -21.27
C GLY A 463 20.70 26.24 -21.72
N GLY A 464 21.81 25.62 -21.28
CA GLY A 464 23.18 26.07 -21.57
C GLY A 464 23.68 27.24 -20.73
N ASN A 465 22.86 27.84 -19.88
CA ASN A 465 23.24 28.99 -19.04
C ASN A 465 24.01 28.54 -17.79
N MET A 466 25.33 28.73 -17.78
CA MET A 466 26.21 28.30 -16.69
C MET A 466 25.94 28.98 -15.33
N SER A 467 25.50 30.21 -15.34
CA SER A 467 25.18 30.91 -14.09
C SER A 467 23.89 30.37 -13.46
N LYS A 468 22.93 29.95 -14.30
CA LYS A 468 21.71 29.26 -13.89
C LYS A 468 22.01 27.84 -13.43
N ALA A 469 22.87 27.12 -14.15
CA ALA A 469 23.32 25.78 -13.78
C ALA A 469 24.02 25.75 -12.41
N ALA A 470 24.97 26.66 -12.17
CA ALA A 470 25.67 26.76 -10.89
C ALA A 470 24.71 27.02 -9.70
N ARG A 471 23.70 27.89 -9.90
CA ARG A 471 22.64 28.14 -8.89
C ARG A 471 21.78 26.91 -8.65
N LEU A 472 21.40 26.20 -9.69
CA LEU A 472 20.58 24.98 -9.57
C LEU A 472 21.33 23.84 -8.88
N ALA A 473 22.66 23.77 -9.07
CA ALA A 473 23.52 22.77 -8.43
C ALA A 473 23.98 23.16 -7.00
N GLY A 474 23.74 24.39 -6.56
CA GLY A 474 24.20 24.86 -5.25
C GLY A 474 25.73 24.99 -5.13
N ILE A 475 26.46 25.10 -6.26
CA ILE A 475 27.92 25.24 -6.30
C ILE A 475 28.32 26.54 -7.01
N ASP A 476 29.55 26.99 -6.74
CA ASP A 476 30.09 28.15 -7.44
C ASP A 476 30.42 27.84 -8.91
N ARG A 477 30.42 28.87 -9.74
CA ARG A 477 30.64 28.75 -11.19
C ARG A 477 31.97 28.16 -11.54
N THR A 478 33.00 28.47 -10.75
CA THR A 478 34.38 27.97 -10.99
C THR A 478 34.46 26.47 -10.73
N THR A 479 33.82 26.00 -9.66
CA THR A 479 33.75 24.56 -9.36
C THR A 479 32.94 23.81 -10.42
N LEU A 480 31.85 24.39 -10.95
CA LEU A 480 31.06 23.82 -12.03
C LEU A 480 31.94 23.66 -13.31
N TYR A 481 32.67 24.69 -13.72
CA TYR A 481 33.55 24.61 -14.88
C TYR A 481 34.64 23.56 -14.71
N ARG A 482 35.23 23.45 -13.54
CA ARG A 482 36.29 22.46 -13.25
C ARG A 482 35.72 21.02 -13.33
N LEU A 483 34.52 20.79 -12.84
CA LEU A 483 33.85 19.50 -12.96
C LEU A 483 33.52 19.15 -14.42
N MET A 484 33.04 20.12 -15.19
CA MET A 484 32.75 19.92 -16.60
C MET A 484 34.00 19.61 -17.42
N GLU A 485 35.12 20.30 -17.17
CA GLU A 485 36.39 20.05 -17.80
C GLU A 485 36.95 18.68 -17.45
N LYS A 486 36.83 18.25 -16.18
CA LYS A 486 37.22 16.91 -15.70
C LYS A 486 36.50 15.79 -16.48
N HIS A 487 35.25 16.02 -16.88
CA HIS A 487 34.38 15.04 -17.58
C HIS A 487 34.32 15.26 -19.11
N GLY A 488 35.16 16.12 -19.67
CA GLY A 488 35.33 16.28 -21.12
C GLY A 488 34.20 17.04 -21.82
N PHE A 489 33.41 17.84 -21.10
CA PHE A 489 32.43 18.72 -21.72
C PHE A 489 33.15 19.91 -22.40
N LYS A 490 33.12 19.98 -23.75
CA LYS A 490 33.75 21.05 -24.51
C LYS A 490 33.07 22.40 -24.32
N ARG A 491 33.87 23.48 -24.29
CA ARG A 491 33.42 24.88 -24.15
C ARG A 491 32.50 25.38 -25.29
N ASP A 492 32.59 24.75 -26.47
CA ASP A 492 31.94 25.26 -27.70
C ASP A 492 30.43 25.06 -27.78
N VAL A 493 29.84 24.26 -26.87
CA VAL A 493 28.37 24.06 -26.82
C VAL A 493 27.67 25.16 -26.02
N LEU A 494 28.41 26.09 -25.44
CA LEU A 494 27.99 27.03 -24.43
C LEU A 494 27.90 28.51 -24.90
N SER A 495 28.22 28.78 -26.16
CA SER A 495 28.20 30.14 -26.74
C SER A 495 27.10 30.41 -27.78
N GLY A 496 26.19 29.44 -27.98
CA GLY A 496 25.13 29.53 -28.97
C GLY A 496 23.78 29.98 -28.40
N ALA A 497 23.69 31.12 -27.74
CA ALA A 497 22.44 31.87 -27.50
C ALA A 497 22.76 33.29 -26.98
N ALA A 498 23.36 34.08 -27.86
CA ALA A 498 23.34 35.53 -27.74
C ALA A 498 23.44 36.07 -29.16
N ASP A 499 22.32 36.17 -29.85
CA ASP A 499 21.94 37.17 -30.82
C ASP A 499 20.40 37.25 -30.86
#